data_4740fe90fd836888b312866d59317091
#
_entry.id   4740fe90fd836888b312866d59317091
#
_cell.length_a   1.000
_cell.length_b   1.000
_cell.length_c   1.000
_cell.angle_alpha   90.00
_cell.angle_beta   90.00
_cell.angle_gamma   90.00
#
_symmetry.space_group_name_H-M   'P 1'
#
loop_
_entity.id
_entity.type
_entity.pdbx_description
1 polymer ?
#
loop_
_entity_poly.entity_id
_entity_poly.type
_entity_poly.pdbx_seq_one_letter_code
_entity_poly.pdbx_strand_id
1 'polypeptide(L)'
;MHIGIAGNIGSGKTTLTTLLARHYGWTPKFESVTYNPYLADYYADIKRWSFALEMYFLNKRLHDVIEIGKSKDVIIQDRTVMEGVNIFVANNYAQGNLSERDYHTFMDSYNVMMEVVKQPDLLIYLKSSIEHLVAQIAKRGRDYEQGISIEYLAGLNERYEKWIGSYTGRLITIDVDNLDFLNRPEDFALITDRIDAELYGLF
;
A
#
# COMPACT_ATOMS: atom_id res chain seq x y z
N MET A 1 10.79 2.12 15.18
CA MET A 1 10.24 0.91 14.51
C MET A 1 9.33 1.34 13.39
N HIS A 2 9.39 0.68 12.24
CA HIS A 2 8.59 0.97 11.05
C HIS A 2 7.62 -0.18 10.76
N ILE A 3 6.31 0.08 10.78
CA ILE A 3 5.26 -0.87 10.44
C ILE A 3 4.62 -0.43 9.13
N GLY A 4 4.63 -1.31 8.12
CA GLY A 4 4.00 -1.03 6.83
C GLY A 4 2.63 -1.70 6.74
N ILE A 5 1.63 -0.98 6.20
CA ILE A 5 0.33 -1.54 5.83
C ILE A 5 0.26 -1.63 4.31
N ALA A 6 0.13 -2.84 3.80
CA ALA A 6 0.01 -3.13 2.38
C ALA A 6 -1.37 -3.69 2.03
N GLY A 7 -1.78 -3.51 0.78
CA GLY A 7 -3.04 -4.03 0.27
C GLY A 7 -3.58 -3.22 -0.90
N ASN A 8 -4.50 -3.80 -1.65
CA ASN A 8 -5.05 -3.22 -2.86
C ASN A 8 -5.88 -1.95 -2.59
N ILE A 9 -6.27 -1.24 -3.65
CA ILE A 9 -7.19 -0.09 -3.58
C ILE A 9 -8.53 -0.60 -3.01
N GLY A 10 -9.02 0.06 -1.96
CA GLY A 10 -10.26 -0.35 -1.30
C GLY A 10 -10.10 -1.33 -0.13
N SER A 11 -8.92 -1.90 0.13
CA SER A 11 -8.72 -2.91 1.19
C SER A 11 -8.80 -2.40 2.64
N GLY A 12 -9.01 -1.09 2.86
CA GLY A 12 -9.17 -0.53 4.21
C GLY A 12 -7.88 -0.09 4.90
N LYS A 13 -6.74 0.00 4.18
CA LYS A 13 -5.43 0.41 4.75
C LYS A 13 -5.49 1.65 5.61
N THR A 14 -6.01 2.74 5.08
CA THR A 14 -6.06 4.04 5.78
C THR A 14 -6.90 3.98 7.06
N THR A 15 -8.00 3.23 7.03
CA THR A 15 -8.83 2.99 8.20
C THR A 15 -8.07 2.21 9.26
N LEU A 16 -7.45 1.10 8.87
CA LEU A 16 -6.68 0.27 9.81
C LEU A 16 -5.47 1.04 10.36
N THR A 17 -4.73 1.77 9.52
CA THR A 17 -3.63 2.64 9.96
C THR A 17 -4.09 3.62 11.04
N THR A 18 -5.24 4.25 10.86
CA THR A 18 -5.81 5.21 11.82
C THR A 18 -6.17 4.52 13.16
N LEU A 19 -6.81 3.35 13.08
CA LEU A 19 -7.23 2.60 14.26
C LEU A 19 -6.04 2.08 15.06
N LEU A 20 -5.05 1.48 14.39
CA LEU A 20 -3.85 0.97 15.04
C LEU A 20 -2.99 2.09 15.63
N ALA A 21 -2.84 3.21 14.91
CA ALA A 21 -2.13 4.37 15.42
C ALA A 21 -2.75 4.88 16.73
N ARG A 22 -4.08 4.95 16.80
CA ARG A 22 -4.81 5.35 18.01
C ARG A 22 -4.66 4.32 19.14
N HIS A 23 -4.79 3.03 18.81
CA HIS A 23 -4.76 1.94 19.79
C HIS A 23 -3.41 1.82 20.47
N TYR A 24 -2.32 1.84 19.70
CA TYR A 24 -0.96 1.66 20.19
C TYR A 24 -0.21 2.96 20.54
N GLY A 25 -0.79 4.12 20.22
CA GLY A 25 -0.09 5.40 20.34
C GLY A 25 1.02 5.59 19.29
N TRP A 26 0.92 4.91 18.14
CA TRP A 26 1.89 5.04 17.05
C TRP A 26 1.65 6.27 16.20
N THR A 27 2.71 6.77 15.55
CA THR A 27 2.61 7.91 14.64
C THR A 27 2.20 7.44 13.24
N PRO A 28 1.02 7.84 12.73
CA PRO A 28 0.59 7.45 11.39
C PRO A 28 1.28 8.28 10.29
N LYS A 29 1.63 7.62 9.19
CA LYS A 29 2.11 8.23 7.95
C LYS A 29 1.18 7.79 6.82
N PHE A 30 0.38 8.71 6.30
CA PHE A 30 -0.61 8.43 5.27
C PHE A 30 -0.08 8.65 3.86
N GLU A 31 -0.59 7.89 2.88
CA GLU A 31 -0.28 8.10 1.48
C GLU A 31 -0.76 9.48 1.00
N SER A 32 0.12 10.22 0.32
CA SER A 32 -0.17 11.58 -0.18
C SER A 32 -1.00 11.53 -1.48
N VAL A 33 -2.28 11.18 -1.37
CA VAL A 33 -3.21 11.15 -2.52
C VAL A 33 -3.95 12.47 -2.72
N THR A 34 -4.24 13.21 -1.65
CA THR A 34 -5.15 14.38 -1.66
C THR A 34 -4.63 15.55 -2.52
N TYR A 35 -3.31 15.73 -2.58
CA TYR A 35 -2.67 16.81 -3.33
C TYR A 35 -1.76 16.28 -4.45
N ASN A 36 -2.05 15.06 -4.94
CA ASN A 36 -1.29 14.49 -6.05
C ASN A 36 -1.67 15.19 -7.36
N PRO A 37 -0.74 15.89 -8.02
CA PRO A 37 -1.05 16.67 -9.24
C PRO A 37 -1.30 15.82 -10.48
N TYR A 38 -0.98 14.51 -10.43
CA TYR A 38 -1.08 13.60 -11.57
C TYR A 38 -2.23 12.60 -11.47
N LEU A 39 -2.84 12.43 -10.29
CA LEU A 39 -3.73 11.31 -10.04
C LEU A 39 -5.01 11.37 -10.90
N ALA A 40 -5.63 12.54 -11.04
CA ALA A 40 -6.81 12.73 -11.88
C ALA A 40 -6.48 12.54 -13.36
N ASP A 41 -5.37 13.11 -13.82
CA ASP A 41 -4.90 12.99 -15.19
C ASP A 41 -4.53 11.54 -15.55
N TYR A 42 -3.94 10.82 -14.59
CA TYR A 42 -3.61 9.40 -14.75
C TYR A 42 -4.85 8.54 -15.02
N TYR A 43 -5.93 8.71 -14.25
CA TYR A 43 -7.16 7.95 -14.51
C TYR A 43 -7.87 8.36 -15.79
N ALA A 44 -7.65 9.60 -16.30
CA ALA A 44 -8.15 10.04 -17.58
C ALA A 44 -7.33 9.49 -18.77
N ASP A 45 -5.99 9.38 -18.63
CA ASP A 45 -5.08 8.83 -19.65
C ASP A 45 -3.90 8.12 -18.98
N ILE A 46 -4.14 6.85 -18.61
CA ILE A 46 -3.18 6.02 -17.88
C ILE A 46 -1.84 5.95 -18.62
N LYS A 47 -1.87 5.71 -19.93
CA LYS A 47 -0.64 5.55 -20.73
C LYS A 47 0.22 6.82 -20.76
N ARG A 48 -0.42 7.97 -20.82
CA ARG A 48 0.27 9.27 -20.86
C ARG A 48 0.94 9.59 -19.53
N TRP A 49 0.28 9.26 -18.42
CA TRP A 49 0.64 9.79 -17.11
C TRP A 49 1.28 8.76 -16.17
N SER A 50 1.34 7.46 -16.55
CA SER A 50 1.89 6.40 -15.69
C SER A 50 3.28 6.72 -15.16
N PHE A 51 4.22 7.09 -16.03
CA PHE A 51 5.59 7.36 -15.59
C PHE A 51 5.67 8.54 -14.61
N ALA A 52 5.00 9.63 -14.92
CA ALA A 52 5.01 10.83 -14.07
C ALA A 52 4.38 10.57 -12.70
N LEU A 53 3.25 9.85 -12.67
CA LEU A 53 2.57 9.47 -11.43
C LEU A 53 3.44 8.56 -10.56
N GLU A 54 4.02 7.51 -11.16
CA GLU A 54 4.82 6.53 -10.42
C GLU A 54 6.11 7.16 -9.87
N MET A 55 6.77 8.03 -10.63
CA MET A 55 7.92 8.81 -10.16
C MET A 55 7.55 9.77 -9.03
N TYR A 56 6.38 10.40 -9.10
CA TYR A 56 5.89 11.25 -8.02
C TYR A 56 5.70 10.45 -6.71
N PHE A 57 5.04 9.29 -6.79
CA PHE A 57 4.84 8.44 -5.63
C PHE A 57 6.16 7.87 -5.10
N LEU A 58 7.08 7.48 -5.97
CA LEU A 58 8.41 7.00 -5.56
C LEU A 58 9.14 8.06 -4.73
N ASN A 59 9.20 9.31 -5.22
CA ASN A 59 9.84 10.41 -4.51
C ASN A 59 9.19 10.70 -3.16
N LYS A 60 7.84 10.70 -3.10
CA LYS A 60 7.12 10.94 -1.84
C LYS A 60 7.38 9.85 -0.82
N ARG A 61 7.27 8.57 -1.23
CA ARG A 61 7.50 7.44 -0.33
C ARG A 61 8.95 7.34 0.13
N LEU A 62 9.92 7.68 -0.73
CA LEU A 62 11.31 7.75 -0.35
C LEU A 62 11.53 8.80 0.76
N HIS A 63 10.97 10.00 0.58
CA HIS A 63 11.05 11.06 1.58
C HIS A 63 10.47 10.56 2.92
N ASP A 64 9.30 9.92 2.88
CA ASP A 64 8.66 9.36 4.07
C ASP A 64 9.56 8.32 4.76
N VAL A 65 10.16 7.38 4.04
CA VAL A 65 11.02 6.35 4.63
C VAL A 65 12.30 6.93 5.22
N ILE A 66 12.87 7.96 4.60
CA ILE A 66 14.02 8.69 5.16
C ILE A 66 13.64 9.37 6.49
N GLU A 67 12.47 9.98 6.58
CA GLU A 67 11.95 10.57 7.82
C GLU A 67 11.68 9.50 8.88
N ILE A 68 11.05 8.38 8.50
CA ILE A 68 10.81 7.23 9.38
C ILE A 68 12.13 6.72 9.97
N GLY A 69 13.17 6.58 9.14
CA GLY A 69 14.48 6.11 9.58
C GLY A 69 15.19 7.03 10.59
N LYS A 70 14.81 8.31 10.65
CA LYS A 70 15.33 9.29 11.61
C LYS A 70 14.52 9.36 12.90
N SER A 71 13.30 8.85 12.91
CA SER A 71 12.41 8.90 14.06
C SER A 71 12.78 7.85 15.11
N LYS A 72 12.58 8.20 16.38
CA LYS A 72 12.66 7.27 17.52
C LYS A 72 11.32 6.61 17.84
N ASP A 73 10.23 7.11 17.25
CA ASP A 73 8.88 6.64 17.47
C ASP A 73 8.60 5.37 16.69
N VAL A 74 7.54 4.67 17.06
CA VAL A 74 6.93 3.65 16.21
C VAL A 74 6.06 4.35 15.18
N ILE A 75 6.38 4.16 13.89
CA ILE A 75 5.64 4.76 12.79
C ILE A 75 4.91 3.66 12.02
N ILE A 76 3.61 3.88 11.80
CA ILE A 76 2.78 3.04 10.95
C ILE A 76 2.49 3.76 9.63
N GLN A 77 2.88 3.14 8.52
CA GLN A 77 2.80 3.74 7.18
C GLN A 77 1.71 3.06 6.33
N ASP A 78 0.76 3.86 5.85
CA ASP A 78 -0.22 3.46 4.84
C ASP A 78 0.47 3.45 3.47
N ARG A 79 0.71 2.26 2.95
CA ARG A 79 1.39 1.95 1.70
C ARG A 79 2.90 2.22 1.70
N THR A 80 3.65 1.18 1.48
CA THR A 80 5.12 1.19 1.46
C THR A 80 5.67 1.57 0.08
N VAL A 81 6.96 1.90 0.02
CA VAL A 81 7.66 2.14 -1.26
C VAL A 81 7.71 0.88 -2.13
N MET A 82 7.73 -0.30 -1.50
CA MET A 82 7.83 -1.59 -2.19
C MET A 82 6.58 -1.91 -3.03
N GLU A 83 5.40 -1.46 -2.61
CA GLU A 83 4.17 -1.61 -3.39
C GLU A 83 4.21 -0.83 -4.69
N GLY A 84 4.87 0.33 -4.72
CA GLY A 84 5.06 1.11 -5.95
C GLY A 84 5.65 0.25 -7.06
N VAL A 85 6.76 -0.39 -6.77
CA VAL A 85 7.49 -1.21 -7.75
C VAL A 85 6.79 -2.53 -8.04
N ASN A 86 6.52 -3.31 -6.98
CA ASN A 86 6.06 -4.70 -7.14
C ASN A 86 4.63 -4.79 -7.68
N ILE A 87 3.82 -3.75 -7.45
CA ILE A 87 2.39 -3.76 -7.80
C ILE A 87 2.10 -2.78 -8.95
N PHE A 88 2.23 -1.47 -8.71
CA PHE A 88 1.72 -0.45 -9.65
C PHE A 88 2.58 -0.32 -10.90
N VAL A 89 3.88 -0.14 -10.75
CA VAL A 89 4.82 -0.03 -11.89
C VAL A 89 4.85 -1.32 -12.68
N ALA A 90 4.93 -2.47 -12.00
CA ALA A 90 4.90 -3.78 -12.65
C ALA A 90 3.58 -4.01 -13.40
N ASN A 91 2.44 -3.56 -12.86
CA ASN A 91 1.15 -3.65 -13.53
C ASN A 91 1.09 -2.74 -14.77
N ASN A 92 1.48 -1.47 -14.62
CA ASN A 92 1.50 -0.52 -15.72
C ASN A 92 2.43 -0.96 -16.86
N TYR A 93 3.58 -1.54 -16.54
CA TYR A 93 4.49 -2.09 -17.55
C TYR A 93 3.88 -3.29 -18.28
N ALA A 94 3.33 -4.26 -17.56
CA ALA A 94 2.73 -5.44 -18.18
C ALA A 94 1.49 -5.12 -19.04
N GLN A 95 0.76 -4.06 -18.72
CA GLN A 95 -0.37 -3.57 -19.52
C GLN A 95 0.05 -2.67 -20.67
N GLY A 96 1.35 -2.41 -20.88
CA GLY A 96 1.87 -1.53 -21.94
C GLY A 96 1.61 -0.05 -21.70
N ASN A 97 1.31 0.34 -20.46
CA ASN A 97 1.14 1.73 -20.05
C ASN A 97 2.47 2.44 -19.78
N LEU A 98 3.53 1.69 -19.50
CA LEU A 98 4.91 2.16 -19.44
C LEU A 98 5.69 1.59 -20.63
N SER A 99 6.48 2.43 -21.31
CA SER A 99 7.46 1.95 -22.27
C SER A 99 8.58 1.19 -21.56
N GLU A 100 9.27 0.29 -22.28
CA GLU A 100 10.44 -0.41 -21.75
C GLU A 100 11.50 0.58 -21.21
N ARG A 101 11.75 1.66 -21.95
CA ARG A 101 12.67 2.71 -21.55
C ARG A 101 12.26 3.37 -20.22
N ASP A 102 10.97 3.73 -20.08
CA ASP A 102 10.47 4.38 -18.87
C ASP A 102 10.50 3.43 -17.68
N TYR A 103 10.16 2.15 -17.91
CA TYR A 103 10.25 1.11 -16.89
C TYR A 103 11.69 0.95 -16.38
N HIS A 104 12.68 0.83 -17.27
CA HIS A 104 14.08 0.72 -16.86
C HIS A 104 14.56 1.98 -16.13
N THR A 105 14.22 3.17 -16.61
CA THR A 105 14.57 4.44 -15.93
C THR A 105 13.98 4.49 -14.52
N PHE A 106 12.74 4.04 -14.34
CA PHE A 106 12.11 3.95 -13.03
C PHE A 106 12.86 2.96 -12.13
N MET A 107 13.15 1.74 -12.65
CA MET A 107 13.83 0.69 -11.89
C MET A 107 15.23 1.11 -11.45
N ASP A 108 15.99 1.79 -12.32
CA ASP A 108 17.31 2.33 -11.98
C ASP A 108 17.21 3.33 -10.81
N SER A 109 16.25 4.26 -10.89
CA SER A 109 15.99 5.22 -9.80
C SER A 109 15.62 4.52 -8.50
N TYR A 110 14.71 3.53 -8.57
CA TYR A 110 14.30 2.74 -7.42
C TYR A 110 15.48 1.99 -6.79
N ASN A 111 16.29 1.31 -7.58
CA ASN A 111 17.41 0.51 -7.08
C ASN A 111 18.42 1.38 -6.32
N VAL A 112 18.78 2.54 -6.87
CA VAL A 112 19.66 3.50 -6.18
C VAL A 112 19.04 3.96 -4.85
N MET A 113 17.75 4.23 -4.83
CA MET A 113 17.04 4.64 -3.61
C MET A 113 17.01 3.52 -2.56
N MET A 114 16.85 2.27 -2.96
CA MET A 114 16.80 1.12 -2.05
C MET A 114 18.13 0.78 -1.39
N GLU A 115 19.26 1.30 -1.87
CA GLU A 115 20.56 1.19 -1.18
C GLU A 115 20.55 1.88 0.20
N VAL A 116 19.70 2.89 0.37
CA VAL A 116 19.61 3.70 1.60
C VAL A 116 18.31 3.50 2.38
N VAL A 117 17.37 2.76 1.84
CA VAL A 117 16.03 2.50 2.43
C VAL A 117 16.00 1.14 3.12
N LYS A 118 15.53 1.12 4.36
CA LYS A 118 15.25 -0.13 5.08
C LYS A 118 13.82 -0.58 4.82
N GLN A 119 13.65 -1.90 4.74
CA GLN A 119 12.33 -2.51 4.74
C GLN A 119 11.62 -2.24 6.08
N PRO A 120 10.26 -2.28 6.11
CA PRO A 120 9.52 -2.24 7.36
C PRO A 120 9.97 -3.36 8.32
N ASP A 121 10.01 -3.06 9.62
CA ASP A 121 10.27 -4.06 10.67
C ASP A 121 9.13 -5.10 10.74
N LEU A 122 7.91 -4.71 10.34
CA LEU A 122 6.74 -5.57 10.19
C LEU A 122 5.90 -5.07 9.00
N LEU A 123 5.49 -5.98 8.12
CA LEU A 123 4.51 -5.71 7.07
C LEU A 123 3.18 -6.37 7.42
N ILE A 124 2.09 -5.60 7.37
CA ILE A 124 0.72 -6.09 7.54
C ILE A 124 0.04 -6.02 6.17
N TYR A 125 -0.25 -7.17 5.58
CA TYR A 125 -0.93 -7.25 4.29
C TYR A 125 -2.42 -7.50 4.47
N LEU A 126 -3.23 -6.61 3.91
CA LEU A 126 -4.69 -6.74 3.85
C LEU A 126 -5.07 -7.47 2.57
N LYS A 127 -5.32 -8.77 2.70
CA LYS A 127 -5.82 -9.61 1.61
C LYS A 127 -7.30 -9.37 1.44
N SER A 128 -7.75 -9.20 0.18
CA SER A 128 -9.16 -8.93 -0.12
C SER A 128 -9.56 -9.48 -1.48
N SER A 129 -10.80 -9.95 -1.60
CA SER A 129 -11.42 -10.33 -2.87
C SER A 129 -11.73 -9.11 -3.72
N ILE A 130 -11.88 -9.32 -5.02
CA ILE A 130 -12.25 -8.24 -5.95
C ILE A 130 -13.63 -7.68 -5.63
N GLU A 131 -14.58 -8.55 -5.27
CA GLU A 131 -15.93 -8.18 -4.89
C GLU A 131 -15.94 -7.22 -3.69
N HIS A 132 -15.15 -7.53 -2.66
CA HIS A 132 -15.00 -6.67 -1.49
C HIS A 132 -14.37 -5.31 -1.87
N LEU A 133 -13.29 -5.32 -2.66
CA LEU A 133 -12.63 -4.08 -3.09
C LEU A 133 -13.56 -3.16 -3.86
N VAL A 134 -14.32 -3.68 -4.83
CA VAL A 134 -15.32 -2.93 -5.61
C VAL A 134 -16.39 -2.32 -4.70
N ALA A 135 -16.91 -3.09 -3.75
CA ALA A 135 -17.91 -2.60 -2.80
C ALA A 135 -17.35 -1.45 -1.92
N GLN A 136 -16.11 -1.57 -1.43
CA GLN A 136 -15.48 -0.54 -0.61
C GLN A 136 -15.13 0.73 -1.41
N ILE A 137 -14.68 0.60 -2.66
CA ILE A 137 -14.42 1.73 -3.57
C ILE A 137 -15.73 2.48 -3.85
N ALA A 138 -16.80 1.77 -4.18
CA ALA A 138 -18.12 2.35 -4.41
C ALA A 138 -18.66 3.09 -3.16
N LYS A 139 -18.54 2.46 -1.97
CA LYS A 139 -18.93 3.07 -0.69
C LYS A 139 -18.15 4.34 -0.37
N ARG A 140 -16.87 4.39 -0.71
CA ARG A 140 -15.99 5.55 -0.49
C ARG A 140 -16.31 6.73 -1.40
N GLY A 141 -16.73 6.46 -2.65
CA GLY A 141 -17.28 7.44 -3.59
C GLY A 141 -16.31 8.54 -4.04
N ARG A 142 -15.03 8.24 -4.22
CA ARG A 142 -14.06 9.20 -4.77
C ARG A 142 -14.23 9.31 -6.28
N ASP A 143 -14.41 10.52 -6.81
CA ASP A 143 -14.71 10.77 -8.22
C ASP A 143 -13.67 10.16 -9.18
N TYR A 144 -12.38 10.30 -8.89
CA TYR A 144 -11.30 9.75 -9.73
C TYR A 144 -11.19 8.22 -9.69
N GLU A 145 -11.84 7.54 -8.75
CA GLU A 145 -11.83 6.08 -8.64
C GLU A 145 -12.99 5.43 -9.41
N GLN A 146 -13.97 6.20 -9.87
CA GLN A 146 -15.13 5.66 -10.60
C GLN A 146 -14.75 5.01 -11.95
N GLY A 147 -13.59 5.36 -12.51
CA GLY A 147 -13.05 4.76 -13.72
C GLY A 147 -12.19 3.52 -13.53
N ILE A 148 -12.00 3.03 -12.29
CA ILE A 148 -11.17 1.86 -12.02
C ILE A 148 -11.90 0.59 -12.50
N SER A 149 -11.30 -0.11 -13.48
CA SER A 149 -11.89 -1.35 -14.00
C SER A 149 -11.63 -2.54 -13.07
N ILE A 150 -12.51 -3.55 -13.15
CA ILE A 150 -12.34 -4.82 -12.41
C ILE A 150 -11.05 -5.51 -12.84
N GLU A 151 -10.73 -5.49 -14.14
CA GLU A 151 -9.50 -6.08 -14.70
C GLU A 151 -8.25 -5.42 -14.12
N TYR A 152 -8.28 -4.10 -13.92
CA TYR A 152 -7.18 -3.38 -13.29
C TYR A 152 -6.99 -3.82 -11.84
N LEU A 153 -8.06 -3.89 -11.05
CA LEU A 153 -8.02 -4.36 -9.65
C LEU A 153 -7.55 -5.82 -9.56
N ALA A 154 -8.00 -6.68 -10.47
CA ALA A 154 -7.58 -8.08 -10.55
C ALA A 154 -6.08 -8.20 -10.86
N GLY A 155 -5.58 -7.41 -11.80
CA GLY A 155 -4.15 -7.37 -12.12
C GLY A 155 -3.29 -6.90 -10.94
N LEU A 156 -3.77 -5.93 -10.16
CA LEU A 156 -3.10 -5.54 -8.92
C LEU A 156 -3.13 -6.66 -7.87
N ASN A 157 -4.27 -7.33 -7.67
CA ASN A 157 -4.40 -8.44 -6.70
C ASN A 157 -3.44 -9.59 -7.01
N GLU A 158 -3.35 -10.01 -8.27
CA GLU A 158 -2.40 -11.04 -8.70
C GLU A 158 -0.95 -10.66 -8.34
N ARG A 159 -0.59 -9.40 -8.52
CA ARG A 159 0.75 -8.91 -8.17
C ARG A 159 0.98 -8.86 -6.67
N TYR A 160 -0.04 -8.51 -5.87
CA TYR A 160 0.04 -8.61 -4.42
C TYR A 160 0.30 -10.06 -3.98
N GLU A 161 -0.47 -11.03 -4.46
CA GLU A 161 -0.28 -12.44 -4.10
C GLU A 161 1.12 -12.92 -4.48
N LYS A 162 1.63 -12.55 -5.66
CA LYS A 162 2.99 -12.89 -6.11
C LYS A 162 4.06 -12.25 -5.22
N TRP A 163 3.94 -10.96 -4.93
CA TRP A 163 4.91 -10.24 -4.11
C TRP A 163 4.92 -10.75 -2.68
N ILE A 164 3.75 -10.90 -2.05
CA ILE A 164 3.61 -11.41 -0.69
C ILE A 164 4.11 -12.86 -0.57
N GLY A 165 3.85 -13.70 -1.56
CA GLY A 165 4.37 -15.07 -1.60
C GLY A 165 5.90 -15.17 -1.66
N SER A 166 6.59 -14.10 -2.09
CA SER A 166 8.06 -14.02 -2.13
C SER A 166 8.64 -13.09 -1.05
N TYR A 167 7.80 -12.50 -0.20
CA TYR A 167 8.27 -11.57 0.82
C TYR A 167 9.01 -12.29 1.94
N THR A 168 10.24 -11.84 2.25
CA THR A 168 11.14 -12.51 3.22
C THR A 168 11.21 -11.81 4.57
N GLY A 169 10.57 -10.64 4.74
CA GLY A 169 10.50 -9.92 6.02
C GLY A 169 9.42 -10.47 6.94
N ARG A 170 9.29 -9.88 8.12
CA ARG A 170 8.18 -10.20 9.05
C ARG A 170 6.86 -9.77 8.42
N LEU A 171 5.90 -10.67 8.38
CA LEU A 171 4.64 -10.49 7.66
C LEU A 171 3.45 -11.02 8.45
N ILE A 172 2.40 -10.21 8.55
CA ILE A 172 1.07 -10.64 8.96
C ILE A 172 0.13 -10.47 7.76
N THR A 173 -0.54 -11.55 7.35
CA THR A 173 -1.62 -11.48 6.36
C THR A 173 -2.97 -11.52 7.05
N ILE A 174 -3.81 -10.52 6.78
CA ILE A 174 -5.17 -10.39 7.33
C ILE A 174 -6.15 -10.46 6.15
N ASP A 175 -7.01 -11.48 6.15
CA ASP A 175 -8.13 -11.55 5.23
C ASP A 175 -9.25 -10.63 5.77
N VAL A 176 -9.59 -9.60 4.98
CA VAL A 176 -10.52 -8.54 5.42
C VAL A 176 -11.92 -8.70 4.85
N ASP A 177 -12.19 -9.71 4.04
CA ASP A 177 -13.48 -9.87 3.36
C ASP A 177 -14.66 -10.00 4.33
N ASN A 178 -14.41 -10.63 5.48
CA ASN A 178 -15.43 -10.88 6.51
C ASN A 178 -15.24 -10.05 7.78
N LEU A 179 -14.32 -9.07 7.76
CA LEU A 179 -14.02 -8.23 8.92
C LEU A 179 -14.60 -6.83 8.74
N ASP A 180 -15.30 -6.36 9.76
CA ASP A 180 -15.72 -4.96 9.91
C ASP A 180 -15.00 -4.33 11.11
N PHE A 181 -13.69 -4.25 11.01
CA PHE A 181 -12.83 -3.71 12.07
C PHE A 181 -13.06 -2.21 12.38
N LEU A 182 -13.88 -1.53 11.57
CA LEU A 182 -14.29 -0.15 11.84
C LEU A 182 -15.46 -0.09 12.85
N ASN A 183 -16.44 -0.98 12.71
CA ASN A 183 -17.69 -0.93 13.48
C ASN A 183 -17.83 -2.05 14.50
N ARG A 184 -17.07 -3.15 14.36
CA ARG A 184 -17.08 -4.29 15.27
C ARG A 184 -15.77 -4.39 16.05
N PRO A 185 -15.78 -4.07 17.36
CA PRO A 185 -14.59 -4.14 18.20
C PRO A 185 -13.93 -5.52 18.23
N GLU A 186 -14.72 -6.59 18.15
CA GLU A 186 -14.25 -7.97 18.10
C GLU A 186 -13.39 -8.27 16.88
N ASP A 187 -13.74 -7.71 15.70
CA ASP A 187 -12.93 -7.88 14.49
C ASP A 187 -11.62 -7.10 14.58
N PHE A 188 -11.64 -5.92 15.20
CA PHE A 188 -10.43 -5.17 15.45
C PHE A 188 -9.53 -5.89 16.47
N ALA A 189 -10.10 -6.50 17.50
CA ALA A 189 -9.37 -7.30 18.50
C ALA A 189 -8.62 -8.48 17.84
N LEU A 190 -9.25 -9.19 16.90
CA LEU A 190 -8.57 -10.26 16.15
C LEU A 190 -7.31 -9.77 15.41
N ILE A 191 -7.32 -8.53 14.93
CA ILE A 191 -6.16 -7.94 14.25
C ILE A 191 -5.08 -7.58 15.27
N THR A 192 -5.45 -6.91 16.38
CA THR A 192 -4.49 -6.50 17.41
C THR A 192 -3.85 -7.69 18.10
N ASP A 193 -4.61 -8.77 18.40
CA ASP A 193 -4.06 -9.99 18.99
C ASP A 193 -2.98 -10.62 18.12
N ARG A 194 -3.15 -10.63 16.79
CA ARG A 194 -2.13 -11.13 15.85
C ARG A 194 -0.89 -10.24 15.81
N ILE A 195 -1.08 -8.92 15.89
CA ILE A 195 0.02 -7.95 15.94
C ILE A 195 0.79 -8.11 17.27
N ASP A 196 0.10 -8.26 18.39
CA ASP A 196 0.71 -8.43 19.70
C ASP A 196 1.48 -9.75 19.80
N ALA A 197 0.92 -10.83 19.28
CA ALA A 197 1.63 -12.11 19.18
C ALA A 197 2.93 -11.97 18.37
N GLU A 198 2.89 -11.27 17.25
CA GLU A 198 4.05 -11.07 16.38
C GLU A 198 5.09 -10.11 16.97
N LEU A 199 4.67 -9.01 17.59
CA LEU A 199 5.59 -7.98 18.10
C LEU A 199 6.17 -8.34 19.47
N TYR A 200 5.36 -8.93 20.33
CA TYR A 200 5.69 -9.13 21.76
C TYR A 200 5.79 -10.59 22.18
N GLY A 201 5.54 -11.54 21.26
CA GLY A 201 5.57 -12.97 21.57
C GLY A 201 4.49 -13.39 22.56
N LEU A 202 3.37 -12.69 22.61
CA LEU A 202 2.24 -12.99 23.46
C LEU A 202 1.38 -14.08 22.79
N PHE A 203 1.17 -15.20 23.47
CA PHE A 203 0.35 -16.34 23.03
C PHE A 203 -0.82 -16.51 23.99
#